data_eed19be55b46e493c65f266fd9e13639
#
_entry.id   eed19be55b46e493c65f266fd9e13639
#
_cell.length_a   1.000
_cell.length_b   1.000
_cell.length_c   1.000
_cell.angle_alpha   90.00
_cell.angle_beta   90.00
_cell.angle_gamma   90.00
#
_symmetry.space_group_name_H-M   'P 1'
#
loop_
_entity.id
_entity.type
_entity.pdbx_description
1 polymer ?
#
loop_
_entity_poly.entity_id
_entity_poly.type
_entity_poly.pdbx_seq_one_letter_code
_entity_poly.pdbx_strand_id
1 'polypeptide(L)'
;MLDDLEELSDAYEKELIREFAQKDSARFPVFDLILLGIGPDGHTASLFPDHELLLEHDRWVAPIEDSPKPPPRRVTFTYPVINHATRVAFVATGEGKVKILPKILDTPELGLPAARVRPVAHGQLVWFVDDAASAEVKFEKSEFKL
;
A
#
# COMPACT_ATOMS: atom_id res chain seq x y z
N MET A 1 -19.43 3.57 20.31
CA MET A 1 -18.50 2.80 19.44
C MET A 1 -19.12 2.80 18.06
N LEU A 2 -18.40 3.31 17.06
CA LEU A 2 -18.91 3.36 15.70
C LEU A 2 -18.93 1.92 15.14
N ASP A 3 -20.14 1.35 15.06
CA ASP A 3 -20.33 -0.01 14.51
C ASP A 3 -20.44 0.01 12.99
N ASP A 4 -20.64 1.20 12.42
CA ASP A 4 -20.69 1.42 10.98
C ASP A 4 -19.28 1.68 10.44
N LEU A 5 -18.83 0.81 9.53
CA LEU A 5 -17.50 0.87 8.96
C LEU A 5 -17.33 2.07 8.02
N GLU A 6 -18.41 2.51 7.36
CA GLU A 6 -18.43 3.73 6.57
C GLU A 6 -18.19 4.95 7.45
N GLU A 7 -18.93 5.07 8.56
CA GLU A 7 -18.73 6.17 9.52
C GLU A 7 -17.31 6.19 10.08
N LEU A 8 -16.74 5.00 10.34
CA LEU A 8 -15.38 4.88 10.85
C LEU A 8 -14.35 5.37 9.81
N SER A 9 -14.50 4.95 8.56
CA SER A 9 -13.59 5.37 7.50
C SER A 9 -13.72 6.87 7.21
N ASP A 10 -14.93 7.40 7.23
CA ASP A 10 -15.19 8.84 7.07
C ASP A 10 -14.61 9.66 8.22
N ALA A 11 -14.73 9.16 9.45
CA ALA A 11 -14.13 9.83 10.61
C ALA A 11 -12.61 9.89 10.52
N TYR A 12 -11.98 8.80 10.10
CA TYR A 12 -10.53 8.77 9.90
C TYR A 12 -10.12 9.71 8.77
N GLU A 13 -10.82 9.69 7.66
CA GLU A 13 -10.54 10.59 6.53
C GLU A 13 -10.67 12.07 6.96
N LYS A 14 -11.69 12.44 7.73
CA LYS A 14 -11.86 13.79 8.28
C LYS A 14 -10.69 14.22 9.15
N GLU A 15 -10.18 13.33 10.00
CA GLU A 15 -8.99 13.62 10.81
C GLU A 15 -7.77 13.91 9.92
N LEU A 16 -7.54 13.08 8.90
CA LEU A 16 -6.45 13.30 7.95
C LEU A 16 -6.61 14.64 7.20
N ILE A 17 -7.81 14.94 6.73
CA ILE A 17 -8.10 16.21 6.06
C ILE A 17 -7.78 17.38 6.99
N ARG A 18 -8.18 17.28 8.25
CA ARG A 18 -7.89 18.33 9.25
C ARG A 18 -6.39 18.55 9.43
N GLU A 19 -5.63 17.48 9.55
CA GLU A 19 -4.18 17.56 9.77
C GLU A 19 -3.41 18.07 8.53
N PHE A 20 -3.86 17.72 7.35
CA PHE A 20 -3.18 18.08 6.09
C PHE A 20 -3.71 19.39 5.46
N ALA A 21 -4.95 19.80 5.74
CA ALA A 21 -5.56 20.98 5.13
C ALA A 21 -4.86 22.31 5.45
N GLN A 22 -4.09 22.36 6.53
CA GLN A 22 -3.37 23.58 6.92
C GLN A 22 -2.07 23.79 6.14
N LYS A 23 -1.62 22.80 5.38
CA LYS A 23 -0.30 22.81 4.77
C LYS A 23 -0.30 22.94 3.26
N ASP A 24 -1.39 22.55 2.61
CA ASP A 24 -1.50 22.62 1.16
C ASP A 24 -2.96 22.55 0.69
N SER A 25 -3.23 23.13 -0.47
CA SER A 25 -4.52 23.02 -1.17
C SER A 25 -4.63 21.74 -2.01
N ALA A 26 -3.76 20.76 -1.77
CA ALA A 26 -3.72 19.53 -2.52
C ALA A 26 -4.98 18.68 -2.29
N ARG A 27 -5.44 18.03 -3.36
CA ARG A 27 -6.59 17.12 -3.33
C ARG A 27 -6.38 15.90 -2.44
N PHE A 28 -5.12 15.48 -2.27
CA PHE A 28 -4.73 14.32 -1.47
C PHE A 28 -3.66 14.69 -0.45
N PRO A 29 -3.58 13.98 0.69
CA PRO A 29 -2.51 14.20 1.64
C PRO A 29 -1.17 13.78 1.05
N VAL A 30 -0.11 14.47 1.42
CA VAL A 30 1.24 14.09 1.05
C VAL A 30 1.99 13.65 2.30
N PHE A 31 2.07 12.36 2.53
CA PHE A 31 2.89 11.79 3.59
C PHE A 31 4.37 11.84 3.19
N ASP A 32 5.24 12.15 4.12
CA ASP A 32 6.68 12.11 3.89
C ASP A 32 7.16 10.69 3.64
N LEU A 33 6.62 9.72 4.37
CA LEU A 33 6.95 8.31 4.27
C LEU A 33 5.74 7.45 4.62
N ILE A 34 5.45 6.47 3.77
CA ILE A 34 4.51 5.38 4.07
C ILE A 34 5.30 4.06 4.08
N LEU A 35 5.17 3.32 5.17
CA LEU A 35 5.74 1.99 5.30
C LEU A 35 4.66 0.96 5.01
N LEU A 36 4.96 0.00 4.14
CA LEU A 36 4.04 -1.05 3.73
C LEU A 36 4.67 -2.44 3.85
N GLY A 37 3.84 -3.41 4.17
CA GLY A 37 4.15 -4.82 4.02
C GLY A 37 3.41 -5.42 2.83
N ILE A 38 3.63 -6.70 2.58
CA ILE A 38 2.90 -7.49 1.57
C ILE A 38 2.40 -8.79 2.15
N GLY A 39 1.28 -9.28 1.62
CA GLY A 39 0.81 -10.63 1.89
C GLY A 39 1.26 -11.62 0.81
N PRO A 40 1.08 -12.93 1.06
CA PRO A 40 1.47 -13.98 0.11
C PRO A 40 0.66 -13.96 -1.20
N ASP A 41 -0.49 -13.28 -1.23
CA ASP A 41 -1.32 -13.04 -2.40
C ASP A 41 -0.97 -11.74 -3.15
N GLY A 42 0.01 -10.98 -2.65
CA GLY A 42 0.42 -9.70 -3.23
C GLY A 42 -0.38 -8.50 -2.73
N HIS A 43 -1.26 -8.67 -1.73
CA HIS A 43 -1.96 -7.54 -1.15
C HIS A 43 -1.01 -6.63 -0.37
N THR A 44 -1.37 -5.36 -0.31
CA THR A 44 -0.74 -4.37 0.59
C THR A 44 -1.82 -3.51 1.20
N ALA A 45 -1.58 -2.98 2.42
CA ALA A 45 -2.66 -2.39 3.22
C ALA A 45 -3.84 -3.38 3.29
N SER A 46 -5.06 -2.94 2.98
CA SER A 46 -6.18 -3.87 2.74
C SER A 46 -6.68 -3.76 1.31
N LEU A 47 -5.74 -3.64 0.37
CA LEU A 47 -5.97 -3.67 -1.07
C LEU A 47 -5.64 -5.08 -1.59
N PHE A 48 -6.67 -5.84 -1.93
CA PHE A 48 -6.56 -7.26 -2.28
C PHE A 48 -6.69 -7.48 -3.79
N PRO A 49 -6.09 -8.57 -4.33
CA PRO A 49 -6.25 -8.91 -5.74
C PRO A 49 -7.73 -8.97 -6.15
N ASP A 50 -8.02 -8.42 -7.32
CA ASP A 50 -9.35 -8.40 -7.95
C ASP A 50 -10.45 -7.68 -7.15
N HIS A 51 -10.11 -7.00 -6.08
CA HIS A 51 -11.07 -6.23 -5.28
C HIS A 51 -11.38 -4.89 -5.94
N GLU A 52 -12.64 -4.44 -5.81
CA GLU A 52 -13.11 -3.18 -6.40
C GLU A 52 -12.38 -1.93 -5.87
N LEU A 53 -11.84 -1.98 -4.64
CA LEU A 53 -11.07 -0.87 -4.05
C LEU A 53 -9.78 -0.57 -4.82
N LEU A 54 -9.30 -1.47 -5.67
CA LEU A 54 -8.17 -1.20 -6.56
C LEU A 54 -8.48 -0.09 -7.57
N LEU A 55 -9.77 0.18 -7.83
CA LEU A 55 -10.25 1.20 -8.75
C LEU A 55 -10.64 2.51 -8.04
N GLU A 56 -10.56 2.56 -6.71
CA GLU A 56 -10.90 3.77 -5.97
C GLU A 56 -9.91 4.89 -6.29
N HIS A 57 -10.41 6.07 -6.60
CA HIS A 57 -9.60 7.20 -7.03
C HIS A 57 -9.95 8.54 -6.38
N ASP A 58 -10.95 8.55 -5.50
CA ASP A 58 -11.41 9.78 -4.82
C ASP A 58 -11.22 9.76 -3.31
N ARG A 59 -11.49 8.65 -2.66
CA ARG A 59 -11.41 8.53 -1.20
C ARG A 59 -9.97 8.41 -0.73
N TRP A 60 -9.70 8.94 0.46
CA TRP A 60 -8.44 8.76 1.17
C TRP A 60 -8.42 7.48 1.96
N VAL A 61 -9.52 7.23 2.69
CA VAL A 61 -9.74 6.03 3.50
C VAL A 61 -11.01 5.35 3.02
N ALA A 62 -10.95 4.07 2.80
CA ALA A 62 -12.09 3.29 2.34
C ALA A 62 -12.37 2.12 3.28
N PRO A 63 -13.66 1.78 3.50
CA PRO A 63 -14.03 0.58 4.21
C PRO A 63 -13.93 -0.65 3.32
N ILE A 64 -13.65 -1.79 3.93
CA ILE A 64 -13.74 -3.11 3.29
C ILE A 64 -14.44 -4.06 4.25
N GLU A 65 -15.48 -4.74 3.80
CA GLU A 65 -16.26 -5.66 4.64
C GLU A 65 -16.05 -7.13 4.28
N ASP A 66 -15.47 -7.38 3.12
CA ASP A 66 -15.28 -8.67 2.49
C ASP A 66 -13.81 -9.03 2.26
N SER A 67 -12.94 -8.63 3.17
CA SER A 67 -11.53 -9.01 3.07
C SER A 67 -11.40 -10.54 2.99
N PRO A 68 -10.63 -11.08 2.03
CA PRO A 68 -10.39 -12.52 1.95
C PRO A 68 -9.52 -13.04 3.10
N LYS A 69 -8.95 -12.16 3.89
CA LYS A 69 -8.16 -12.48 5.09
C LYS A 69 -8.88 -11.98 6.35
N PRO A 70 -8.90 -12.76 7.44
CA PRO A 70 -9.50 -12.29 8.69
C PRO A 70 -8.68 -11.15 9.30
N PRO A 71 -9.31 -10.17 9.94
CA PRO A 71 -10.75 -9.95 10.00
C PRO A 71 -11.29 -9.45 8.65
N PRO A 72 -12.57 -9.78 8.31
CA PRO A 72 -13.15 -9.34 7.03
C PRO A 72 -13.44 -7.85 6.98
N ARG A 73 -13.73 -7.22 8.13
CA ARG A 73 -14.03 -5.78 8.24
C ARG A 73 -12.77 -5.00 8.54
N ARG A 74 -12.41 -4.07 7.65
CA ARG A 74 -11.21 -3.24 7.77
C ARG A 74 -11.45 -1.85 7.21
N VAL A 75 -10.56 -0.91 7.53
CA VAL A 75 -10.37 0.33 6.79
C VAL A 75 -8.99 0.33 6.16
N THR A 76 -8.84 0.99 5.03
CA THR A 76 -7.58 1.01 4.30
C THR A 76 -7.31 2.38 3.68
N PHE A 77 -6.04 2.75 3.59
CA PHE A 77 -5.63 3.77 2.65
C PHE A 77 -5.88 3.29 1.21
N THR A 78 -6.22 4.22 0.36
CA THR A 78 -6.43 3.98 -1.07
C THR A 78 -5.14 4.26 -1.85
N TYR A 79 -5.10 3.86 -3.12
CA TYR A 79 -3.95 4.18 -3.98
C TYR A 79 -3.69 5.68 -4.13
N PRO A 80 -4.71 6.55 -4.26
CA PRO A 80 -4.44 7.98 -4.28
C PRO A 80 -3.60 8.49 -3.12
N VAL A 81 -3.88 8.03 -1.91
CA VAL A 81 -3.08 8.41 -0.72
C VAL A 81 -1.68 7.80 -0.79
N ILE A 82 -1.60 6.50 -1.03
CA ILE A 82 -0.31 5.79 -1.05
C ILE A 82 0.59 6.36 -2.15
N ASN A 83 0.03 6.58 -3.34
CA ASN A 83 0.80 7.03 -4.50
C ASN A 83 1.13 8.53 -4.50
N HIS A 84 0.55 9.32 -3.60
CA HIS A 84 0.93 10.72 -3.40
C HIS A 84 1.99 10.92 -2.32
N ALA A 85 2.38 9.87 -1.60
CA ALA A 85 3.46 9.97 -0.63
C ALA A 85 4.79 10.36 -1.30
N THR A 86 5.60 11.12 -0.60
CA THR A 86 6.96 11.47 -1.05
C THR A 86 7.82 10.23 -1.16
N ARG A 87 7.66 9.31 -0.22
CA ARG A 87 8.36 8.01 -0.22
C ARG A 87 7.43 6.90 0.21
N VAL A 88 7.54 5.77 -0.47
CA VAL A 88 6.93 4.52 -0.04
C VAL A 88 8.03 3.49 0.12
N ALA A 89 8.09 2.84 1.27
CA ALA A 89 9.03 1.78 1.54
C ALA A 89 8.28 0.50 1.90
N PHE A 90 8.49 -0.54 1.10
CA PHE A 90 8.06 -1.89 1.43
C PHE A 90 9.12 -2.59 2.25
N VAL A 91 8.68 -3.34 3.25
CA VAL A 91 9.54 -4.24 4.01
C VAL A 91 8.99 -5.66 3.85
N ALA A 92 9.75 -6.53 3.19
CA ALA A 92 9.34 -7.89 2.89
C ALA A 92 10.48 -8.84 3.22
N THR A 93 10.32 -9.62 4.28
CA THR A 93 11.34 -10.53 4.79
C THR A 93 10.81 -11.95 4.94
N GLY A 94 11.72 -12.90 4.91
CA GLY A 94 11.44 -14.30 5.18
C GLY A 94 11.02 -15.11 3.95
N GLU A 95 11.15 -16.43 4.07
CA GLU A 95 10.85 -17.40 3.00
C GLU A 95 9.39 -17.36 2.53
N GLY A 96 8.47 -16.90 3.39
CA GLY A 96 7.05 -16.77 3.03
C GLY A 96 6.78 -15.77 1.90
N LYS A 97 7.74 -14.92 1.53
CA LYS A 97 7.65 -13.94 0.45
C LYS A 97 8.33 -14.38 -0.85
N VAL A 98 9.07 -15.49 -0.83
CA VAL A 98 9.92 -15.90 -1.95
C VAL A 98 9.16 -16.11 -3.26
N LYS A 99 7.91 -16.56 -3.21
CA LYS A 99 7.09 -16.79 -4.42
C LYS A 99 6.35 -15.56 -4.91
N ILE A 100 6.01 -14.62 -4.02
CA ILE A 100 5.23 -13.45 -4.39
C ILE A 100 6.11 -12.29 -4.86
N LEU A 101 7.30 -12.12 -4.31
CA LEU A 101 8.19 -11.02 -4.69
C LEU A 101 8.56 -11.01 -6.19
N PRO A 102 8.91 -12.14 -6.83
CA PRO A 102 9.17 -12.14 -8.28
C PRO A 102 7.95 -11.70 -9.09
N LYS A 103 6.75 -12.06 -8.68
CA LYS A 103 5.50 -11.65 -9.35
C LYS A 103 5.25 -10.15 -9.28
N ILE A 104 5.73 -9.51 -8.22
CA ILE A 104 5.58 -8.06 -8.02
C ILE A 104 6.70 -7.29 -8.72
N LEU A 105 7.96 -7.73 -8.54
CA LEU A 105 9.13 -6.98 -8.98
C LEU A 105 9.56 -7.33 -10.41
N ASP A 106 9.51 -8.61 -10.79
CA ASP A 106 9.98 -9.06 -12.11
C ASP A 106 8.86 -9.05 -13.16
N THR A 107 7.60 -9.24 -12.75
CA THR A 107 6.44 -9.27 -13.64
C THR A 107 5.31 -8.33 -13.14
N PRO A 108 5.59 -7.02 -13.01
CA PRO A 108 4.60 -6.07 -12.46
C PRO A 108 3.34 -5.95 -13.32
N GLU A 109 3.38 -6.34 -14.59
CA GLU A 109 2.24 -6.38 -15.50
C GLU A 109 1.14 -7.34 -15.06
N LEU A 110 1.42 -8.27 -14.13
CA LEU A 110 0.39 -9.10 -13.52
C LEU A 110 -0.62 -8.27 -12.71
N GLY A 111 -0.26 -7.04 -12.34
CA GLY A 111 -1.16 -6.11 -11.69
C GLY A 111 -1.56 -6.47 -10.27
N LEU A 112 -0.73 -7.22 -9.55
CA LEU A 112 -0.96 -7.48 -8.13
C LEU A 112 -0.97 -6.17 -7.34
N PRO A 113 -1.74 -6.06 -6.23
CA PRO A 113 -1.92 -4.80 -5.52
C PRO A 113 -0.62 -4.08 -5.17
N ALA A 114 0.38 -4.77 -4.64
CA ALA A 114 1.66 -4.15 -4.30
C ALA A 114 2.43 -3.63 -5.53
N ALA A 115 2.26 -4.26 -6.70
CA ALA A 115 2.89 -3.81 -7.93
C ALA A 115 2.25 -2.53 -8.50
N ARG A 116 1.05 -2.19 -8.06
CA ARG A 116 0.35 -0.94 -8.46
C ARG A 116 0.72 0.26 -7.61
N VAL A 117 1.52 0.07 -6.57
CA VAL A 117 2.07 1.17 -5.78
C VAL A 117 3.19 1.82 -6.59
N ARG A 118 2.89 2.98 -7.15
CA ARG A 118 3.79 3.76 -7.99
C ARG A 118 3.66 5.23 -7.62
N PRO A 119 4.52 5.74 -6.75
CA PRO A 119 4.48 7.14 -6.34
C PRO A 119 4.54 8.08 -7.56
N VAL A 120 3.66 9.08 -7.55
CA VAL A 120 3.54 10.04 -8.65
C VAL A 120 4.62 11.12 -8.58
N ALA A 121 4.81 11.84 -9.70
CA ALA A 121 5.74 12.96 -9.81
C ALA A 121 7.18 12.56 -9.38
N HIS A 122 7.72 13.19 -8.33
CA HIS A 122 9.05 12.94 -7.83
C HIS A 122 9.09 11.95 -6.66
N GLY A 123 8.02 11.19 -6.46
CA GLY A 123 7.94 10.20 -5.40
C GLY A 123 8.93 9.06 -5.58
N GLN A 124 9.35 8.48 -4.47
CA GLN A 124 10.33 7.39 -4.43
C GLN A 124 9.69 6.12 -3.89
N LEU A 125 10.06 5.00 -4.50
CA LEU A 125 9.65 3.66 -4.06
C LEU A 125 10.90 2.84 -3.76
N VAL A 126 10.94 2.27 -2.56
CA VAL A 126 12.06 1.43 -2.10
C VAL A 126 11.52 0.12 -1.55
N TRP A 127 12.20 -0.97 -1.86
CA TRP A 127 11.92 -2.29 -1.32
C TRP A 127 13.08 -2.74 -0.45
N PHE A 128 12.83 -2.94 0.84
CA PHE A 128 13.77 -3.56 1.77
C PHE A 128 13.43 -5.05 1.88
N VAL A 129 14.35 -5.88 1.45
CA VAL A 129 14.17 -7.34 1.41
C VAL A 129 15.39 -8.02 2.01
N ASP A 130 15.18 -9.20 2.60
CA ASP A 130 16.29 -10.08 3.00
C ASP A 130 16.59 -11.12 1.91
N ASP A 131 17.65 -11.86 2.08
CA ASP A 131 18.07 -12.89 1.13
C ASP A 131 17.03 -13.99 0.99
N ALA A 132 16.39 -14.39 2.09
CA ALA A 132 15.36 -15.42 2.06
C ALA A 132 14.15 -15.01 1.22
N ALA A 133 13.64 -13.79 1.41
CA ALA A 133 12.50 -13.30 0.65
C ALA A 133 12.83 -13.07 -0.83
N SER A 134 14.03 -12.62 -1.13
CA SER A 134 14.44 -12.21 -2.49
C SER A 134 15.21 -13.26 -3.27
N ALA A 135 15.27 -14.50 -2.78
CA ALA A 135 16.08 -15.57 -3.38
C ALA A 135 15.76 -15.86 -4.85
N GLU A 136 14.52 -15.69 -5.28
CA GLU A 136 14.07 -15.94 -6.66
C GLU A 136 13.87 -14.66 -7.48
N VAL A 137 14.12 -13.48 -6.90
CA VAL A 137 13.96 -12.18 -7.59
C VAL A 137 15.12 -11.97 -8.55
N LYS A 138 14.79 -11.63 -9.79
CA LYS A 138 15.77 -11.29 -10.85
C LYS A 138 16.07 -9.80 -10.91
N PHE A 139 15.16 -8.97 -10.41
CA PHE A 139 15.34 -7.53 -10.33
C PHE A 139 16.66 -7.19 -9.61
N GLU A 140 17.37 -6.18 -10.12
CA GLU A 140 18.67 -5.80 -9.56
C GLU A 140 18.54 -5.36 -8.09
N LYS A 141 19.38 -5.95 -7.25
CA LYS A 141 19.45 -5.67 -5.82
C LYS A 141 20.76 -4.98 -5.50
N SER A 142 20.69 -3.98 -4.62
CA SER A 142 21.87 -3.35 -4.04
C SER A 142 21.97 -3.67 -2.55
N GLU A 143 23.20 -3.84 -2.06
CA GLU A 143 23.41 -3.96 -0.63
C GLU A 143 23.10 -2.64 0.08
N PHE A 144 22.38 -2.74 1.19
CA PHE A 144 22.18 -1.59 2.05
C PHE A 144 23.47 -1.34 2.84
N LYS A 145 24.05 -0.18 2.67
CA LYS A 145 25.22 0.27 3.43
C LYS A 145 24.80 1.40 4.35
N LEU A 146 25.10 1.23 5.64
CA LEU A 146 24.95 2.28 6.65
C LEU A 146 25.97 3.40 6.43
#